data_18dd8fdf997c4699ec36b9f8f34c8800
#
_entry.id   18dd8fdf997c4699ec36b9f8f34c8800
#
_cell.length_a   1.000
_cell.length_b   1.000
_cell.length_c   1.000
_cell.angle_alpha   90.00
_cell.angle_beta   90.00
_cell.angle_gamma   90.00
#
_symmetry.space_group_name_H-M   'P 1'
#
loop_
_entity.id
_entity.type
_entity.pdbx_description
1 polymer ?
#
loop_
_entity_poly.entity_id
_entity_poly.type
_entity_poly.pdbx_seq_one_letter_code
_entity_poly.pdbx_strand_id
1 'polypeptide(L)'
;TTNGTITDFDGKFTLTNVPESGTIEISFVGYKTVNVAVKGQSTIKVILEEDTETLEEVVVVGYGVQKKSDVTGALTQVSSKTIRERPVQNALQAMQGKAAGVQITSNNRPGELGDVRIRGSRSLNASNDPLYVIDGIPMSVGSMADVNPNDIESMEILKDASATAIYGSRGANGVILITTKKGKTGKVTINYDGTVSFSKIHSMTDWMNSGELIDWNRQANVNAGAYTGKYGNAPDPDIDGDAYFGGVSQYPYLRPVFNAAFQFNADGTPVLRDATQYEKEVLGYADRVPVYNSANIPTTPWTDYVTRTSLTHNHQISLSAGTEKSKLYMSLAYLDQESPMKDQDYKRYTVNMNGEIQATEFLKVGMGINASHSIKNYGIVSNFSNTTAKDSYGLATSLMPYAPAFDENGKILSPDDGPSRHNVLLNIDEALNET
;
A
#
# COMPACT_ATOMS: atom_id res chain seq x y z
N THR A 1 -51.50 9.03 12.59
CA THR A 1 -51.33 7.57 12.39
C THR A 1 -51.39 7.30 10.89
N THR A 2 -50.27 7.00 10.27
CA THR A 2 -50.17 6.57 8.89
C THR A 2 -50.71 5.16 8.76
N ASN A 3 -51.85 5.00 8.04
CA ASN A 3 -52.36 3.68 7.72
C ASN A 3 -51.59 3.19 6.48
N GLY A 4 -50.86 2.09 6.61
CA GLY A 4 -49.99 1.56 5.53
C GLY A 4 -49.96 0.03 5.53
N THR A 5 -49.71 -0.56 4.38
CA THR A 5 -49.56 -2.00 4.15
C THR A 5 -48.51 -2.25 3.09
N ILE A 6 -48.03 -3.49 2.98
CA ILE A 6 -47.16 -3.94 1.90
C ILE A 6 -47.91 -4.89 0.98
N THR A 7 -47.51 -4.96 -0.28
CA THR A 7 -48.06 -5.91 -1.24
C THR A 7 -47.56 -7.33 -0.97
N ASP A 8 -48.38 -8.34 -1.28
CA ASP A 8 -47.94 -9.72 -1.39
C ASP A 8 -47.11 -10.00 -2.68
N PHE A 9 -46.70 -11.24 -2.87
CA PHE A 9 -45.92 -11.65 -4.04
C PHE A 9 -46.69 -11.51 -5.39
N ASP A 10 -48.02 -11.45 -5.35
CA ASP A 10 -48.88 -11.23 -6.52
C ASP A 10 -49.17 -9.73 -6.75
N GLY A 11 -48.59 -8.84 -5.95
CA GLY A 11 -48.83 -7.40 -6.01
C GLY A 11 -50.16 -6.96 -5.43
N LYS A 12 -50.84 -7.80 -4.63
CA LYS A 12 -52.12 -7.46 -4.00
C LYS A 12 -51.90 -6.83 -2.62
N PHE A 13 -52.68 -5.84 -2.30
CA PHE A 13 -52.68 -5.18 -0.98
C PHE A 13 -54.08 -4.97 -0.48
N THR A 14 -54.25 -4.86 0.83
CA THR A 14 -55.50 -4.53 1.47
C THR A 14 -55.25 -3.42 2.49
N LEU A 15 -56.02 -2.33 2.34
CA LEU A 15 -56.03 -1.23 3.30
C LEU A 15 -57.44 -1.13 3.90
N THR A 16 -57.55 -1.13 5.22
CA THR A 16 -58.81 -0.95 5.96
C THR A 16 -58.90 0.47 6.49
N ASN A 17 -60.11 0.95 6.69
CA ASN A 17 -60.43 2.29 7.24
C ASN A 17 -59.84 3.44 6.43
N VAL A 18 -59.90 3.38 5.10
CA VAL A 18 -59.50 4.47 4.23
C VAL A 18 -60.74 5.37 3.96
N PRO A 19 -60.65 6.72 4.18
CA PRO A 19 -61.73 7.61 3.85
C PRO A 19 -62.03 7.64 2.34
N GLU A 20 -63.27 7.78 1.94
CA GLU A 20 -63.66 7.85 0.51
C GLU A 20 -62.97 9.00 -0.24
N SER A 21 -62.67 10.10 0.45
CA SER A 21 -61.88 11.22 -0.09
C SER A 21 -60.38 11.09 0.09
N GLY A 22 -59.89 9.92 0.57
CA GLY A 22 -58.47 9.68 0.84
C GLY A 22 -57.64 9.53 -0.43
N THR A 23 -56.35 9.74 -0.29
CA THR A 23 -55.33 9.45 -1.31
C THR A 23 -54.38 8.35 -0.79
N ILE A 24 -54.15 7.37 -1.61
CA ILE A 24 -53.19 6.29 -1.36
C ILE A 24 -51.92 6.62 -2.11
N GLU A 25 -50.79 6.65 -1.39
CA GLU A 25 -49.48 6.78 -1.96
C GLU A 25 -48.87 5.36 -2.12
N ILE A 26 -48.47 5.04 -3.34
CA ILE A 26 -47.88 3.74 -3.68
C ILE A 26 -46.45 3.98 -4.18
N SER A 27 -45.48 3.39 -3.49
CA SER A 27 -44.05 3.50 -3.84
C SER A 27 -43.40 2.15 -3.86
N PHE A 28 -42.48 1.95 -4.80
CA PHE A 28 -41.61 0.79 -4.88
C PHE A 28 -40.24 1.21 -5.37
N VAL A 29 -39.21 0.53 -4.91
CA VAL A 29 -37.80 0.85 -5.29
C VAL A 29 -37.64 0.66 -6.80
N GLY A 30 -37.20 1.70 -7.51
CA GLY A 30 -37.02 1.68 -8.97
C GLY A 30 -38.29 2.08 -9.78
N TYR A 31 -39.36 2.50 -9.11
CA TYR A 31 -40.60 2.97 -9.76
C TYR A 31 -41.00 4.35 -9.27
N LYS A 32 -41.67 5.12 -10.11
CA LYS A 32 -42.22 6.43 -9.74
C LYS A 32 -43.34 6.28 -8.70
N THR A 33 -43.26 7.06 -7.64
CA THR A 33 -44.30 7.11 -6.62
C THR A 33 -45.60 7.63 -7.24
N VAL A 34 -46.68 6.89 -7.09
CA VAL A 34 -48.01 7.25 -7.65
C VAL A 34 -48.98 7.54 -6.52
N ASN A 35 -49.65 8.69 -6.60
CA ASN A 35 -50.70 9.09 -5.68
C ASN A 35 -52.06 8.85 -6.34
N VAL A 36 -52.90 7.98 -5.76
CA VAL A 36 -54.24 7.63 -6.29
C VAL A 36 -55.31 8.02 -5.30
N ALA A 37 -56.28 8.81 -5.77
CA ALA A 37 -57.44 9.16 -4.99
C ALA A 37 -58.44 8.00 -4.94
N VAL A 38 -58.92 7.63 -3.75
CA VAL A 38 -59.80 6.47 -3.52
C VAL A 38 -61.17 6.64 -4.17
N LYS A 39 -61.75 7.81 -4.11
CA LYS A 39 -63.07 8.15 -4.74
C LYS A 39 -64.18 7.13 -4.51
N GLY A 40 -64.21 6.49 -3.32
CA GLY A 40 -65.20 5.50 -2.98
C GLY A 40 -65.05 4.13 -3.69
N GLN A 41 -63.95 3.89 -4.37
CA GLN A 41 -63.68 2.60 -5.05
C GLN A 41 -63.23 1.54 -4.05
N SER A 42 -63.84 0.36 -4.08
CA SER A 42 -63.43 -0.79 -3.27
C SER A 42 -62.21 -1.58 -3.81
N THR A 43 -61.89 -1.38 -5.09
CA THR A 43 -60.76 -2.02 -5.76
C THR A 43 -60.04 -0.99 -6.63
N ILE A 44 -58.75 -0.86 -6.43
CA ILE A 44 -57.92 0.08 -7.20
C ILE A 44 -56.78 -0.75 -7.82
N LYS A 45 -56.64 -0.62 -9.13
CA LYS A 45 -55.52 -1.20 -9.88
C LYS A 45 -54.56 -0.09 -10.27
N VAL A 46 -53.31 -0.22 -9.85
CA VAL A 46 -52.26 0.75 -10.15
C VAL A 46 -51.16 0.07 -10.92
N ILE A 47 -50.73 0.68 -11.99
CA ILE A 47 -49.54 0.27 -12.74
C ILE A 47 -48.46 1.28 -12.41
N LEU A 48 -47.39 0.82 -11.81
CA LEU A 48 -46.21 1.66 -11.55
C LEU A 48 -45.40 1.77 -12.83
N GLU A 49 -45.00 2.97 -13.18
CA GLU A 49 -44.02 3.22 -14.24
C GLU A 49 -42.63 3.11 -13.64
N GLU A 50 -41.72 2.44 -14.35
CA GLU A 50 -40.31 2.42 -13.95
C GLU A 50 -39.80 3.86 -13.84
N ASP A 51 -39.12 4.14 -12.74
CA ASP A 51 -38.42 5.41 -12.57
C ASP A 51 -37.16 5.36 -13.43
N THR A 52 -37.35 5.61 -14.72
CA THR A 52 -36.30 5.78 -15.70
C THR A 52 -35.66 7.18 -15.61
N GLU A 53 -35.77 7.89 -14.49
CA GLU A 53 -34.75 8.87 -14.20
C GLU A 53 -33.43 8.09 -14.05
N THR A 54 -32.86 7.72 -15.19
CA THR A 54 -31.42 7.58 -15.29
C THR A 54 -30.88 8.84 -14.66
N LEU A 55 -30.29 8.73 -13.48
CA LEU A 55 -29.44 9.78 -12.95
C LEU A 55 -28.48 10.06 -14.11
N GLU A 56 -28.76 11.17 -14.84
CA GLU A 56 -27.92 11.57 -15.95
C GLU A 56 -26.55 11.71 -15.34
N GLU A 57 -25.70 10.71 -15.61
CA GLU A 57 -24.36 10.63 -15.05
C GLU A 57 -23.60 11.83 -15.57
N VAL A 58 -23.52 12.87 -14.76
CA VAL A 58 -22.80 14.09 -15.08
C VAL A 58 -21.33 13.88 -14.71
N VAL A 59 -20.47 14.26 -15.61
CA VAL A 59 -19.02 14.19 -15.43
C VAL A 59 -18.45 15.60 -15.41
N VAL A 60 -17.47 15.82 -14.57
CA VAL A 60 -16.72 17.07 -14.57
C VAL A 60 -15.74 17.04 -15.74
N VAL A 61 -15.83 18.01 -16.63
CA VAL A 61 -14.94 18.16 -17.78
C VAL A 61 -14.37 19.57 -17.72
N GLY A 62 -13.12 19.67 -17.39
CA GLY A 62 -12.44 20.95 -17.32
C GLY A 62 -12.99 21.87 -16.23
N TYR A 63 -13.49 23.02 -16.60
CA TYR A 63 -14.08 24.00 -15.71
C TYR A 63 -15.62 23.92 -15.65
N GLY A 64 -16.23 22.85 -16.20
CA GLY A 64 -17.69 22.70 -16.27
C GLY A 64 -18.13 21.27 -15.99
N VAL A 65 -19.44 21.12 -15.87
CA VAL A 65 -20.11 19.82 -15.72
C VAL A 65 -20.85 19.53 -17.01
N GLN A 66 -20.60 18.37 -17.63
CA GLN A 66 -21.30 17.93 -18.84
C GLN A 66 -21.94 16.56 -18.58
N LYS A 67 -22.97 16.24 -19.38
CA LYS A 67 -23.51 14.89 -19.36
C LYS A 67 -22.47 13.93 -19.91
N LYS A 68 -22.35 12.76 -19.31
CA LYS A 68 -21.38 11.73 -19.74
C LYS A 68 -21.62 11.33 -21.21
N SER A 69 -22.87 11.34 -21.65
CA SER A 69 -23.26 11.11 -23.04
C SER A 69 -22.69 12.13 -24.04
N ASP A 70 -22.41 13.36 -23.59
CA ASP A 70 -21.98 14.47 -24.42
C ASP A 70 -20.46 14.56 -24.51
N VAL A 71 -19.73 13.77 -23.71
CA VAL A 71 -18.27 13.72 -23.74
C VAL A 71 -17.79 12.77 -24.83
N THR A 72 -17.23 13.32 -25.88
CA THR A 72 -16.73 12.55 -27.05
C THR A 72 -15.36 11.91 -26.85
N GLY A 73 -14.67 12.19 -25.74
CA GLY A 73 -13.34 11.64 -25.40
C GLY A 73 -13.41 10.36 -24.59
N ALA A 74 -12.30 9.56 -24.61
CA ALA A 74 -12.17 8.39 -23.76
C ALA A 74 -12.04 8.82 -22.29
N LEU A 75 -13.14 8.77 -21.56
CA LEU A 75 -13.25 9.09 -20.14
C LEU A 75 -13.46 7.80 -19.34
N THR A 76 -12.71 7.65 -18.27
CA THR A 76 -12.96 6.60 -17.27
C THR A 76 -13.27 7.25 -15.94
N GLN A 77 -14.39 6.86 -15.35
CA GLN A 77 -14.83 7.35 -14.04
C GLN A 77 -14.69 6.26 -12.99
N VAL A 78 -14.19 6.63 -11.82
CA VAL A 78 -14.15 5.82 -10.61
C VAL A 78 -14.99 6.52 -9.55
N SER A 79 -16.08 5.90 -9.14
CA SER A 79 -17.04 6.47 -8.17
C SER A 79 -16.58 6.28 -6.72
N SER A 80 -17.16 7.05 -5.80
CA SER A 80 -16.90 6.91 -4.36
C SER A 80 -17.25 5.51 -3.83
N LYS A 81 -18.25 4.84 -4.42
CA LYS A 81 -18.57 3.44 -4.10
C LYS A 81 -17.39 2.52 -4.41
N THR A 82 -16.83 2.63 -5.60
CA THR A 82 -15.67 1.82 -6.03
C THR A 82 -14.43 2.11 -5.20
N ILE A 83 -14.22 3.38 -4.79
CA ILE A 83 -13.11 3.78 -3.91
C ILE A 83 -13.22 3.09 -2.54
N ARG A 84 -14.44 2.95 -2.00
CA ARG A 84 -14.72 2.36 -0.69
C ARG A 84 -14.79 0.83 -0.68
N GLU A 85 -14.82 0.14 -1.83
CA GLU A 85 -14.85 -1.32 -1.91
C GLU A 85 -13.66 -1.96 -1.20
N ARG A 86 -12.54 -1.26 -1.14
CA ARG A 86 -11.32 -1.69 -0.48
C ARG A 86 -10.75 -0.54 0.34
N PRO A 87 -10.36 -0.76 1.60
CA PRO A 87 -9.63 0.24 2.36
C PRO A 87 -8.33 0.59 1.64
N VAL A 88 -8.15 1.85 1.30
CA VAL A 88 -6.96 2.39 0.64
C VAL A 88 -6.42 3.57 1.42
N GLN A 89 -5.11 3.76 1.38
CA GLN A 89 -4.42 4.81 2.13
C GLN A 89 -4.32 6.11 1.35
N ASN A 90 -4.31 6.01 0.01
CA ASN A 90 -4.31 7.16 -0.88
C ASN A 90 -5.24 6.96 -2.07
N ALA A 91 -5.62 8.07 -2.70
CA ALA A 91 -6.58 8.09 -3.80
C ALA A 91 -6.11 7.31 -5.05
N LEU A 92 -4.79 7.26 -5.28
CA LEU A 92 -4.24 6.57 -6.46
C LEU A 92 -4.37 5.05 -6.34
N GLN A 93 -4.20 4.50 -5.13
CA GLN A 93 -4.41 3.07 -4.88
C GLN A 93 -5.86 2.65 -5.17
N ALA A 94 -6.83 3.54 -4.95
CA ALA A 94 -8.23 3.27 -5.26
C ALA A 94 -8.49 3.06 -6.76
N MET A 95 -7.69 3.69 -7.62
CA MET A 95 -7.81 3.58 -9.08
C MET A 95 -7.11 2.35 -9.66
N GLN A 96 -6.22 1.70 -8.92
CA GLN A 96 -5.41 0.59 -9.42
C GLN A 96 -6.29 -0.56 -9.93
N GLY A 97 -6.11 -0.93 -11.21
CA GLY A 97 -6.88 -1.97 -11.88
C GLY A 97 -8.33 -1.59 -12.23
N LYS A 98 -8.77 -0.35 -11.95
CA LYS A 98 -10.16 0.11 -12.24
C LYS A 98 -10.25 0.95 -13.52
N ALA A 99 -9.14 1.38 -14.08
CA ALA A 99 -9.10 2.24 -15.27
C ALA A 99 -8.25 1.63 -16.38
N ALA A 100 -8.84 1.26 -17.50
CA ALA A 100 -8.11 0.74 -18.66
C ALA A 100 -7.12 1.77 -19.20
N GLY A 101 -5.89 1.34 -19.55
CA GLY A 101 -4.82 2.22 -20.06
C GLY A 101 -4.20 3.15 -19.00
N VAL A 102 -4.44 2.88 -17.72
CA VAL A 102 -3.76 3.55 -16.59
C VAL A 102 -2.96 2.51 -15.84
N GLN A 103 -1.68 2.70 -15.77
CA GLN A 103 -0.76 1.90 -14.97
C GLN A 103 -0.46 2.64 -13.68
N ILE A 104 -0.66 1.98 -12.56
CA ILE A 104 -0.35 2.51 -11.24
C ILE A 104 0.58 1.52 -10.55
N THR A 105 1.78 1.96 -10.23
CA THR A 105 2.74 1.21 -9.44
C THR A 105 2.63 1.72 -8.00
N SER A 106 2.14 0.89 -7.09
CA SER A 106 2.04 1.28 -5.68
C SER A 106 3.44 1.34 -5.06
N ASN A 107 3.68 2.36 -4.26
CA ASN A 107 4.82 2.42 -3.36
C ASN A 107 4.38 1.89 -1.98
N ASN A 108 5.18 1.02 -1.38
CA ASN A 108 4.87 0.44 -0.08
C ASN A 108 5.36 1.31 1.09
N ARG A 109 6.05 2.42 0.81
CA ARG A 109 6.46 3.36 1.86
C ARG A 109 5.27 4.18 2.32
N PRO A 110 5.08 4.35 3.63
CA PRO A 110 4.01 5.17 4.18
C PRO A 110 4.03 6.60 3.65
N GLY A 111 2.86 7.13 3.30
CA GLY A 111 2.73 8.50 2.79
C GLY A 111 3.40 8.77 1.44
N GLU A 112 3.86 7.75 0.71
CA GLU A 112 4.33 7.91 -0.67
C GLU A 112 3.28 7.51 -1.68
N LEU A 113 3.26 8.29 -2.76
CA LEU A 113 2.45 7.97 -3.93
C LEU A 113 3.24 7.02 -4.83
N GLY A 114 2.54 6.09 -5.43
CA GLY A 114 3.11 5.31 -6.52
C GLY A 114 3.17 6.11 -7.82
N ASP A 115 3.89 5.58 -8.79
CA ASP A 115 3.92 6.15 -10.13
C ASP A 115 2.61 5.90 -10.86
N VAL A 116 2.12 6.92 -11.55
CA VAL A 116 0.94 6.82 -12.42
C VAL A 116 1.34 7.13 -13.85
N ARG A 117 0.99 6.25 -14.76
CA ARG A 117 1.23 6.43 -16.20
C ARG A 117 -0.07 6.22 -16.96
N ILE A 118 -0.43 7.19 -17.79
CA ILE A 118 -1.60 7.11 -18.67
C ILE A 118 -1.11 6.89 -20.09
N ARG A 119 -1.45 5.71 -20.66
CA ARG A 119 -1.00 5.26 -22.00
C ARG A 119 0.52 5.18 -22.16
N GLY A 120 1.24 4.88 -21.06
CA GLY A 120 2.69 4.69 -21.05
C GLY A 120 3.50 5.96 -20.84
N SER A 121 4.82 5.84 -21.00
CA SER A 121 5.78 6.95 -20.86
C SER A 121 5.98 7.64 -22.21
N ARG A 122 6.01 8.96 -22.22
CA ARG A 122 6.18 9.79 -23.42
C ARG A 122 7.54 10.47 -23.51
N SER A 123 8.17 10.67 -22.38
CA SER A 123 9.46 11.36 -22.31
C SER A 123 10.48 10.53 -21.54
N LEU A 124 11.73 10.57 -21.99
CA LEU A 124 12.87 9.96 -21.30
C LEU A 124 13.45 10.91 -20.22
N ASN A 125 13.36 12.23 -20.42
CA ASN A 125 14.03 13.21 -19.58
C ASN A 125 13.05 14.12 -18.80
N ALA A 126 11.77 14.17 -19.19
CA ALA A 126 10.75 14.95 -18.48
C ALA A 126 9.82 14.05 -17.69
N SER A 127 9.11 14.62 -16.69
CA SER A 127 8.09 13.89 -15.94
C SER A 127 7.02 13.31 -16.87
N ASN A 128 6.62 12.08 -16.61
CA ASN A 128 5.51 11.40 -17.27
C ASN A 128 4.25 11.37 -16.38
N ASP A 129 4.23 12.11 -15.27
CA ASP A 129 3.10 12.16 -14.37
C ASP A 129 1.92 12.90 -14.97
N PRO A 130 0.68 12.42 -14.74
CA PRO A 130 -0.51 13.14 -15.16
C PRO A 130 -0.70 14.42 -14.34
N LEU A 131 -1.47 15.36 -14.88
CA LEU A 131 -1.91 16.52 -14.13
C LEU A 131 -3.07 16.12 -13.21
N TYR A 132 -2.98 16.49 -11.93
CA TYR A 132 -4.06 16.32 -10.97
C TYR A 132 -4.82 17.63 -10.81
N VAL A 133 -6.16 17.55 -10.82
CA VAL A 133 -7.05 18.70 -10.66
C VAL A 133 -8.08 18.34 -9.59
N ILE A 134 -8.09 19.05 -8.48
CA ILE A 134 -9.01 18.83 -7.36
C ILE A 134 -10.00 19.99 -7.33
N ASP A 135 -11.29 19.68 -7.48
CA ASP A 135 -12.40 20.66 -7.54
C ASP A 135 -12.12 21.83 -8.49
N GLY A 136 -11.49 21.54 -9.63
CA GLY A 136 -11.12 22.53 -10.66
C GLY A 136 -9.76 23.21 -10.45
N ILE A 137 -9.04 22.95 -9.36
CA ILE A 137 -7.74 23.55 -9.04
C ILE A 137 -6.62 22.58 -9.43
N PRO A 138 -5.73 22.95 -10.35
CA PRO A 138 -4.56 22.12 -10.69
C PRO A 138 -3.56 22.06 -9.53
N MET A 139 -3.20 20.85 -9.13
CA MET A 139 -2.32 20.57 -8.00
C MET A 139 -0.98 19.99 -8.46
N SER A 140 0.04 20.07 -7.59
CA SER A 140 1.29 19.31 -7.76
C SER A 140 1.09 17.84 -7.40
N VAL A 141 1.92 16.94 -7.95
CA VAL A 141 1.84 15.49 -7.70
C VAL A 141 1.93 15.18 -6.20
N GLY A 142 2.82 15.84 -5.46
CA GLY A 142 3.01 15.62 -4.02
C GLY A 142 1.76 15.87 -3.18
N SER A 143 0.91 16.81 -3.59
CA SER A 143 -0.32 17.13 -2.87
C SER A 143 -1.37 16.01 -2.87
N MET A 144 -1.22 15.01 -3.73
CA MET A 144 -2.13 13.86 -3.79
C MET A 144 -1.99 12.90 -2.60
N ALA A 145 -0.83 12.87 -1.94
CA ALA A 145 -0.64 12.09 -0.72
C ALA A 145 -1.53 12.60 0.43
N ASP A 146 -1.82 13.90 0.40
CA ASP A 146 -2.55 14.59 1.45
C ASP A 146 -4.08 14.53 1.26
N VAL A 147 -4.56 14.07 0.10
CA VAL A 147 -6.00 13.93 -0.17
C VAL A 147 -6.54 12.66 0.52
N ASN A 148 -7.56 12.85 1.34
CA ASN A 148 -8.22 11.72 1.97
C ASN A 148 -9.16 11.01 0.96
N PRO A 149 -8.94 9.71 0.65
CA PRO A 149 -9.78 8.96 -0.29
C PRO A 149 -11.27 8.97 0.07
N ASN A 150 -11.59 9.02 1.36
CA ASN A 150 -12.97 9.02 1.84
C ASN A 150 -13.72 10.32 1.57
N ASP A 151 -13.02 11.42 1.26
CA ASP A 151 -13.63 12.69 0.88
C ASP A 151 -13.90 12.80 -0.63
N ILE A 152 -13.48 11.81 -1.41
CA ILE A 152 -13.66 11.81 -2.86
C ILE A 152 -15.06 11.30 -3.22
N GLU A 153 -15.78 12.07 -4.06
CA GLU A 153 -17.04 11.65 -4.67
C GLU A 153 -16.79 10.88 -5.97
N SER A 154 -15.89 11.41 -6.82
CA SER A 154 -15.53 10.76 -8.08
C SER A 154 -14.13 11.13 -8.53
N MET A 155 -13.56 10.27 -9.37
CA MET A 155 -12.30 10.54 -10.07
C MET A 155 -12.52 10.25 -11.56
N GLU A 156 -12.27 11.24 -12.41
CA GLU A 156 -12.37 11.15 -13.86
C GLU A 156 -10.97 11.21 -14.48
N ILE A 157 -10.70 10.30 -15.40
CA ILE A 157 -9.41 10.21 -16.07
C ILE A 157 -9.57 10.59 -17.53
N LEU A 158 -9.00 11.74 -17.90
CA LEU A 158 -8.97 12.26 -19.26
C LEU A 158 -7.72 11.75 -19.96
N LYS A 159 -7.90 10.93 -20.99
CA LYS A 159 -6.80 10.24 -21.68
C LYS A 159 -6.52 10.84 -23.07
N ASP A 160 -7.50 11.50 -23.67
CA ASP A 160 -7.44 12.00 -25.02
C ASP A 160 -7.08 13.48 -25.08
N ALA A 161 -6.39 13.88 -26.15
CA ALA A 161 -5.94 15.25 -26.35
C ALA A 161 -7.13 16.25 -26.37
N SER A 162 -8.28 15.87 -26.94
CA SER A 162 -9.48 16.70 -26.95
C SER A 162 -10.00 17.03 -25.55
N ALA A 163 -10.02 16.02 -24.65
CA ALA A 163 -10.47 16.18 -23.28
C ALA A 163 -9.45 16.94 -22.41
N THR A 164 -8.16 16.84 -22.73
CA THR A 164 -7.07 17.50 -21.97
C THR A 164 -6.71 18.90 -22.53
N ALA A 165 -7.24 19.29 -23.67
CA ALA A 165 -6.85 20.52 -24.39
C ALA A 165 -6.96 21.80 -23.55
N ILE A 166 -7.96 21.89 -22.66
CA ILE A 166 -8.15 23.04 -21.78
C ILE A 166 -7.04 23.25 -20.76
N TYR A 167 -6.25 22.18 -20.47
CA TYR A 167 -5.10 22.22 -19.55
C TYR A 167 -3.78 22.50 -20.29
N GLY A 168 -3.83 22.67 -21.62
CA GLY A 168 -2.68 22.96 -22.45
C GLY A 168 -1.57 21.90 -22.35
N SER A 169 -0.32 22.33 -22.36
CA SER A 169 0.85 21.44 -22.28
C SER A 169 0.92 20.63 -20.99
N ARG A 170 0.37 21.14 -19.89
CA ARG A 170 0.32 20.42 -18.61
C ARG A 170 -0.55 19.17 -18.67
N GLY A 171 -1.53 19.12 -19.56
CA GLY A 171 -2.40 17.95 -19.78
C GLY A 171 -1.82 16.89 -20.73
N ALA A 172 -0.59 17.08 -21.25
CA ALA A 172 0.00 16.19 -22.25
C ALA A 172 0.11 14.73 -21.80
N ASN A 173 0.37 14.46 -20.53
CA ASN A 173 0.48 13.12 -19.95
C ASN A 173 -0.88 12.57 -19.45
N GLY A 174 -1.99 13.24 -19.79
CA GLY A 174 -3.33 12.96 -19.25
C GLY A 174 -3.65 13.82 -18.04
N VAL A 175 -4.92 13.84 -17.67
CA VAL A 175 -5.44 14.61 -16.51
C VAL A 175 -6.31 13.70 -15.65
N ILE A 176 -6.13 13.78 -14.34
CA ILE A 176 -6.98 13.12 -13.35
C ILE A 176 -7.74 14.22 -12.61
N LEU A 177 -9.06 14.26 -12.85
CA LEU A 177 -9.97 15.15 -12.16
C LEU A 177 -10.48 14.46 -10.91
N ILE A 178 -10.46 15.15 -9.80
CA ILE A 178 -10.94 14.66 -8.51
C ILE A 178 -12.02 15.62 -8.03
N THR A 179 -13.19 15.08 -7.81
CA THR A 179 -14.31 15.82 -7.24
C THR A 179 -14.49 15.39 -5.79
N THR A 180 -14.46 16.35 -4.88
CA THR A 180 -14.70 16.06 -3.46
C THR A 180 -16.18 16.07 -3.13
N LYS A 181 -16.55 15.42 -2.03
CA LYS A 181 -17.93 15.34 -1.56
C LYS A 181 -18.49 16.70 -1.22
N LYS A 182 -19.75 16.90 -1.58
CA LYS A 182 -20.55 18.10 -1.28
C LYS A 182 -21.74 17.74 -0.40
N GLY A 183 -22.30 18.74 0.27
CA GLY A 183 -23.52 18.57 1.05
C GLY A 183 -24.68 18.11 0.16
N LYS A 184 -25.49 17.21 0.67
CA LYS A 184 -26.71 16.70 -0.01
C LYS A 184 -27.94 17.32 0.63
N THR A 185 -28.96 17.62 -0.20
CA THR A 185 -30.27 18.09 0.29
C THR A 185 -30.91 16.98 1.12
N GLY A 186 -31.49 17.33 2.26
CA GLY A 186 -32.17 16.39 3.14
C GLY A 186 -31.81 16.56 4.61
N LYS A 187 -32.02 15.50 5.39
CA LYS A 187 -31.70 15.50 6.82
C LYS A 187 -30.20 15.55 7.06
N VAL A 188 -29.80 16.14 8.16
CA VAL A 188 -28.40 16.10 8.61
C VAL A 188 -27.98 14.66 8.81
N THR A 189 -26.89 14.28 8.14
CA THR A 189 -26.31 12.94 8.24
C THR A 189 -24.90 13.04 8.78
N ILE A 190 -24.64 12.30 9.84
CA ILE A 190 -23.29 12.17 10.43
C ILE A 190 -22.85 10.73 10.19
N ASN A 191 -21.66 10.57 9.59
CA ASN A 191 -21.07 9.25 9.36
C ASN A 191 -19.72 9.18 10.06
N TYR A 192 -19.43 8.00 10.59
CA TYR A 192 -18.11 7.63 11.04
C TYR A 192 -17.61 6.45 10.22
N ASP A 193 -16.43 6.62 9.62
CA ASP A 193 -15.71 5.59 8.88
C ASP A 193 -14.42 5.28 9.64
N GLY A 194 -14.26 4.04 10.09
CA GLY A 194 -13.07 3.57 10.81
C GLY A 194 -12.52 2.30 10.16
N THR A 195 -11.21 2.24 9.95
CA THR A 195 -10.53 1.05 9.44
C THR A 195 -9.27 0.77 10.25
N VAL A 196 -9.02 -0.51 10.49
CA VAL A 196 -7.79 -1.01 11.12
C VAL A 196 -7.26 -2.13 10.25
N SER A 197 -5.98 -2.09 9.92
CA SER A 197 -5.32 -3.11 9.12
C SER A 197 -3.95 -3.47 9.68
N PHE A 198 -3.57 -4.73 9.50
CA PHE A 198 -2.26 -5.25 9.83
C PHE A 198 -1.53 -5.63 8.56
N SER A 199 -0.26 -5.28 8.46
CA SER A 199 0.57 -5.61 7.31
C SER A 199 1.89 -6.23 7.75
N LYS A 200 2.36 -7.20 6.99
CA LYS A 200 3.64 -7.87 7.19
C LYS A 200 4.33 -8.08 5.86
N ILE A 201 5.64 -7.92 5.80
CA ILE A 201 6.43 -8.30 4.62
C ILE A 201 6.43 -9.82 4.52
N HIS A 202 6.09 -10.32 3.34
CA HIS A 202 6.24 -11.71 2.98
C HIS A 202 7.27 -11.79 1.86
N SER A 203 8.44 -12.37 2.15
CA SER A 203 9.43 -12.64 1.12
C SER A 203 9.02 -13.87 0.33
N MET A 204 9.03 -13.76 -1.00
CA MET A 204 8.88 -14.92 -1.90
C MET A 204 10.24 -15.56 -2.23
N THR A 205 11.33 -14.95 -1.80
CA THR A 205 12.69 -15.45 -1.99
C THR A 205 13.08 -16.25 -0.77
N ASP A 206 13.46 -17.48 -0.98
CA ASP A 206 14.07 -18.34 0.02
C ASP A 206 15.58 -18.04 0.03
N TRP A 207 16.04 -17.39 1.10
CA TRP A 207 17.43 -16.99 1.23
C TRP A 207 18.27 -18.14 1.78
N MET A 208 19.47 -18.30 1.27
CA MET A 208 20.43 -19.26 1.81
C MET A 208 20.67 -18.99 3.29
N ASN A 209 20.62 -20.03 4.11
CA ASN A 209 21.11 -19.99 5.47
C ASN A 209 22.65 -19.99 5.49
N SER A 210 23.25 -19.84 6.66
CA SER A 210 24.70 -19.76 6.81
C SER A 210 25.43 -21.00 6.28
N GLY A 211 24.90 -22.19 6.59
CA GLY A 211 25.50 -23.45 6.16
C GLY A 211 25.43 -23.60 4.64
N GLU A 212 24.29 -23.33 4.03
CA GLU A 212 24.14 -23.40 2.58
C GLU A 212 25.06 -22.42 1.85
N LEU A 213 25.19 -21.18 2.36
CA LEU A 213 26.09 -20.19 1.78
C LEU A 213 27.56 -20.63 1.85
N ILE A 214 27.99 -21.21 2.98
CA ILE A 214 29.34 -21.70 3.18
C ILE A 214 29.62 -22.90 2.27
N ASP A 215 28.71 -23.87 2.20
CA ASP A 215 28.83 -25.03 1.33
C ASP A 215 28.87 -24.63 -0.16
N TRP A 216 28.01 -23.64 -0.56
CA TRP A 216 28.03 -23.11 -1.91
C TRP A 216 29.36 -22.44 -2.27
N ASN A 217 29.90 -21.60 -1.38
CA ASN A 217 31.19 -20.95 -1.57
C ASN A 217 32.32 -21.95 -1.64
N ARG A 218 32.35 -22.98 -0.76
CA ARG A 218 33.33 -24.06 -0.81
C ARG A 218 33.31 -24.76 -2.17
N GLN A 219 32.11 -25.14 -2.62
CA GLN A 219 31.96 -25.81 -3.91
C GLN A 219 32.44 -24.93 -5.07
N ALA A 220 32.15 -23.61 -5.02
CA ALA A 220 32.66 -22.69 -6.02
C ALA A 220 34.19 -22.64 -6.07
N ASN A 221 34.85 -22.62 -4.92
CA ASN A 221 36.30 -22.62 -4.84
C ASN A 221 36.94 -23.99 -5.23
N VAL A 222 36.29 -25.07 -4.89
CA VAL A 222 36.67 -26.41 -5.38
C VAL A 222 36.62 -26.46 -6.90
N ASN A 223 35.54 -26.00 -7.50
CA ASN A 223 35.35 -25.96 -8.96
C ASN A 223 36.35 -25.02 -9.65
N ALA A 224 36.78 -23.96 -8.98
CA ALA A 224 37.80 -23.04 -9.47
C ALA A 224 39.24 -23.56 -9.27
N GLY A 225 39.46 -24.72 -8.60
CA GLY A 225 40.77 -25.24 -8.24
C GLY A 225 41.48 -24.39 -7.18
N ALA A 226 40.77 -23.55 -6.48
CA ALA A 226 41.31 -22.63 -5.48
C ALA A 226 41.24 -23.19 -4.04
N TYR A 227 40.54 -24.28 -3.84
CA TYR A 227 40.43 -24.94 -2.53
C TYR A 227 41.59 -25.93 -2.32
N THR A 228 42.43 -25.69 -1.32
CA THR A 228 43.66 -26.47 -1.07
C THR A 228 43.72 -26.96 0.38
N GLY A 229 42.66 -27.63 0.83
CA GLY A 229 42.58 -28.17 2.19
C GLY A 229 43.38 -29.44 2.40
N LYS A 230 43.85 -29.70 3.65
CA LYS A 230 44.56 -30.94 4.03
C LYS A 230 43.68 -32.19 3.95
N TYR A 231 42.37 -32.01 3.83
CA TYR A 231 41.37 -33.08 3.69
C TYR A 231 40.84 -33.22 2.25
N GLY A 232 41.61 -32.74 1.26
CA GLY A 232 41.17 -32.68 -0.13
C GLY A 232 40.10 -31.59 -0.30
N ASN A 233 39.01 -31.93 -1.01
CA ASN A 233 37.90 -31.04 -1.21
C ASN A 233 36.85 -31.03 -0.04
N ALA A 234 37.11 -31.81 1.02
CA ALA A 234 36.24 -31.88 2.17
C ALA A 234 36.31 -30.61 3.03
N PRO A 235 35.27 -30.31 3.84
CA PRO A 235 35.28 -29.21 4.79
C PRO A 235 36.51 -29.22 5.69
N ASP A 236 37.20 -28.07 5.82
CA ASP A 236 38.39 -27.90 6.60
C ASP A 236 38.25 -26.69 7.53
N PRO A 237 38.26 -26.91 8.88
CA PRO A 237 38.03 -25.81 9.83
C PRO A 237 39.15 -24.76 9.80
N ASP A 238 40.32 -25.07 9.27
CA ASP A 238 41.43 -24.13 9.15
C ASP A 238 41.30 -23.23 7.90
N ILE A 239 40.60 -23.69 6.87
CA ILE A 239 40.51 -22.99 5.58
C ILE A 239 39.14 -22.32 5.39
N ASP A 240 38.05 -23.00 5.75
CA ASP A 240 36.68 -22.50 5.47
C ASP A 240 36.45 -21.12 6.09
N GLY A 241 36.98 -20.85 7.26
CA GLY A 241 36.85 -19.57 7.92
C GLY A 241 37.69 -18.44 7.32
N ASP A 242 38.90 -18.74 6.81
CA ASP A 242 39.83 -17.72 6.30
C ASP A 242 39.72 -17.50 4.79
N ALA A 243 39.41 -18.54 4.02
CA ALA A 243 39.42 -18.47 2.56
C ALA A 243 38.20 -17.72 1.99
N TYR A 244 37.04 -17.71 2.69
CA TYR A 244 35.79 -17.25 2.09
C TYR A 244 35.30 -15.90 2.59
N PHE A 245 35.77 -15.42 3.76
CA PHE A 245 35.12 -14.33 4.47
C PHE A 245 36.05 -13.23 4.98
N GLY A 246 37.22 -13.10 4.38
CA GLY A 246 38.20 -12.10 4.78
C GLY A 246 38.90 -12.38 6.11
N GLY A 247 38.74 -13.63 6.57
CA GLY A 247 39.56 -14.19 7.61
C GLY A 247 38.96 -14.19 9.02
N VAL A 248 38.74 -15.38 9.54
CA VAL A 248 38.59 -15.61 10.98
C VAL A 248 39.85 -15.07 11.74
N SER A 249 40.99 -14.99 11.09
CA SER A 249 42.22 -14.32 11.59
C SER A 249 41.98 -12.80 11.76
N GLN A 250 41.25 -12.16 10.89
CA GLN A 250 40.90 -10.74 11.01
C GLN A 250 39.78 -10.51 12.02
N TYR A 251 38.84 -11.46 12.11
CA TYR A 251 37.64 -11.35 12.97
C TYR A 251 37.51 -12.60 13.87
N PRO A 252 38.28 -12.69 14.97
CA PRO A 252 38.33 -13.89 15.81
C PRO A 252 36.99 -14.36 16.37
N TYR A 253 36.03 -13.47 16.56
CA TYR A 253 34.71 -13.80 17.05
C TYR A 253 33.86 -14.61 16.04
N LEU A 254 34.25 -14.69 14.76
CA LEU A 254 33.60 -15.57 13.79
C LEU A 254 34.07 -17.04 13.92
N ARG A 255 35.21 -17.30 14.58
CA ARG A 255 35.72 -18.67 14.74
C ARG A 255 34.72 -19.61 15.41
N PRO A 256 34.08 -19.25 16.52
CA PRO A 256 33.01 -20.08 17.11
C PRO A 256 31.88 -20.39 16.16
N VAL A 257 31.47 -19.39 15.30
CA VAL A 257 30.39 -19.54 14.32
C VAL A 257 30.72 -20.62 13.30
N PHE A 258 31.92 -20.57 12.70
CA PHE A 258 32.33 -21.59 11.73
C PHE A 258 32.62 -22.94 12.40
N ASN A 259 33.25 -22.94 13.57
CA ASN A 259 33.53 -24.14 14.31
C ASN A 259 32.30 -24.91 14.77
N ALA A 260 31.14 -24.24 14.85
CA ALA A 260 29.86 -24.87 15.20
C ALA A 260 29.49 -26.03 14.26
N ALA A 261 29.98 -25.99 13.01
CA ALA A 261 29.76 -27.07 12.03
C ALA A 261 30.62 -28.31 12.27
N PHE A 262 31.68 -28.20 13.06
CA PHE A 262 32.65 -29.26 13.25
C PHE A 262 32.57 -29.85 14.66
N GLN A 263 33.05 -31.08 14.80
CA GLN A 263 33.29 -31.70 16.11
C GLN A 263 34.78 -31.66 16.44
N PHE A 264 35.12 -31.28 17.68
CA PHE A 264 36.50 -31.20 18.16
C PHE A 264 36.71 -32.12 19.33
N ASN A 265 37.95 -32.67 19.41
CA ASN A 265 38.46 -33.37 20.57
C ASN A 265 38.78 -32.37 21.69
N ALA A 266 39.07 -32.86 22.88
CA ALA A 266 39.45 -32.03 24.03
C ALA A 266 40.75 -31.23 23.82
N ASP A 267 41.61 -31.67 22.91
CA ASP A 267 42.87 -31.00 22.52
C ASP A 267 42.69 -29.94 21.41
N GLY A 268 41.43 -29.71 20.96
CA GLY A 268 41.11 -28.74 19.90
C GLY A 268 41.33 -29.27 18.48
N THR A 269 41.71 -30.52 18.29
CA THR A 269 41.81 -31.13 16.96
C THR A 269 40.42 -31.56 16.46
N PRO A 270 40.13 -31.48 15.13
CA PRO A 270 38.85 -31.93 14.60
C PRO A 270 38.70 -33.47 14.74
N VAL A 271 37.51 -33.92 15.10
CA VAL A 271 37.13 -35.34 15.07
C VAL A 271 37.05 -35.78 13.62
N LEU A 272 37.77 -36.84 13.26
CA LEU A 272 37.81 -37.36 11.91
C LEU A 272 36.99 -38.64 11.79
N ARG A 273 36.30 -38.77 10.65
CA ARG A 273 35.64 -40.00 10.18
C ARG A 273 36.28 -40.50 8.89
N ASP A 274 36.08 -41.74 8.56
CA ASP A 274 36.46 -42.28 7.24
C ASP A 274 35.53 -41.68 6.18
N ALA A 275 36.08 -41.25 5.04
CA ALA A 275 35.33 -40.82 3.90
C ALA A 275 34.73 -42.03 3.18
N THR A 276 33.48 -41.85 2.69
CA THR A 276 32.82 -42.86 1.85
C THR A 276 33.54 -43.00 0.50
N GLN A 277 33.30 -44.10 -0.22
CA GLN A 277 33.86 -44.30 -1.55
C GLN A 277 33.43 -43.19 -2.52
N TYR A 278 32.15 -42.77 -2.47
CA TYR A 278 31.61 -41.65 -3.26
C TYR A 278 32.32 -40.33 -2.97
N GLU A 279 32.58 -40.03 -1.69
CA GLU A 279 33.25 -38.80 -1.28
C GLU A 279 34.70 -38.78 -1.79
N LYS A 280 35.39 -39.93 -1.81
CA LYS A 280 36.74 -40.03 -2.32
C LYS A 280 36.84 -39.93 -3.84
N GLU A 281 36.04 -40.74 -4.54
CA GLU A 281 36.14 -40.91 -6.01
C GLU A 281 35.47 -39.77 -6.78
N VAL A 282 34.35 -39.22 -6.25
CA VAL A 282 33.56 -38.24 -6.95
C VAL A 282 33.78 -36.80 -6.41
N LEU A 283 33.84 -36.65 -5.09
CA LEU A 283 33.99 -35.33 -4.48
C LEU A 283 35.47 -34.94 -4.24
N GLY A 284 36.42 -35.90 -4.35
CA GLY A 284 37.85 -35.62 -4.17
C GLY A 284 38.24 -35.41 -2.72
N TYR A 285 37.56 -36.08 -1.78
CA TYR A 285 37.88 -36.02 -0.35
C TYR A 285 39.06 -36.92 -0.02
N ALA A 286 39.82 -36.55 1.03
CA ALA A 286 40.87 -37.42 1.60
C ALA A 286 40.22 -38.65 2.27
N ASP A 287 41.09 -39.69 2.60
CA ASP A 287 40.63 -40.91 3.25
C ASP A 287 39.92 -40.67 4.57
N ARG A 288 40.40 -39.70 5.34
CA ARG A 288 39.80 -39.28 6.61
C ARG A 288 39.48 -37.78 6.57
N VAL A 289 38.26 -37.44 6.95
CA VAL A 289 37.71 -36.08 6.85
C VAL A 289 37.09 -35.67 8.19
N PRO A 290 37.03 -34.37 8.49
CA PRO A 290 36.36 -33.89 9.68
C PRO A 290 34.87 -34.28 9.73
N VAL A 291 34.36 -34.53 10.91
CA VAL A 291 32.92 -34.63 11.15
C VAL A 291 32.34 -33.23 11.01
N TYR A 292 31.52 -33.02 9.98
CA TYR A 292 30.98 -31.73 9.59
C TYR A 292 29.48 -31.79 9.39
N ASN A 293 28.77 -30.74 9.86
CA ASN A 293 27.36 -30.54 9.60
C ASN A 293 27.09 -29.04 9.48
N SER A 294 26.87 -28.56 8.26
CA SER A 294 26.61 -27.15 7.98
C SER A 294 25.32 -26.61 8.64
N ALA A 295 24.36 -27.47 8.94
CA ALA A 295 23.13 -27.08 9.62
C ALA A 295 23.35 -26.57 11.06
N ASN A 296 24.50 -26.85 11.65
CA ASN A 296 24.85 -26.34 12.98
C ASN A 296 25.36 -24.89 12.96
N ILE A 297 25.64 -24.33 11.79
CA ILE A 297 26.13 -22.94 11.69
C ILE A 297 25.00 -21.97 12.00
N PRO A 298 25.17 -21.12 13.02
CA PRO A 298 24.13 -20.13 13.37
C PRO A 298 23.81 -19.20 12.19
N THR A 299 22.54 -18.90 11.99
CA THR A 299 22.08 -17.98 10.97
C THR A 299 21.43 -16.76 11.63
N THR A 300 21.94 -15.58 11.33
CA THR A 300 21.39 -14.31 11.81
C THR A 300 20.21 -13.90 10.94
N PRO A 301 19.01 -13.77 11.52
CA PRO A 301 17.80 -13.41 10.76
C PRO A 301 17.74 -11.89 10.54
N TRP A 302 18.62 -11.34 9.73
CA TRP A 302 18.77 -9.90 9.51
C TRP A 302 17.46 -9.18 9.14
N THR A 303 16.62 -9.84 8.33
CA THR A 303 15.32 -9.27 7.91
C THR A 303 14.33 -9.16 9.07
N ASP A 304 14.38 -10.06 10.06
CA ASP A 304 13.49 -10.04 11.22
C ASP A 304 13.81 -8.87 12.16
N TYR A 305 15.08 -8.47 12.19
CA TYR A 305 15.48 -7.31 13.01
C TYR A 305 14.90 -5.99 12.48
N VAL A 306 14.76 -5.85 11.17
CA VAL A 306 14.31 -4.61 10.52
C VAL A 306 12.82 -4.59 10.18
N THR A 307 12.14 -5.74 10.32
CA THR A 307 10.71 -5.85 10.01
C THR A 307 9.84 -6.01 11.25
N ARG A 308 8.58 -5.66 11.10
CA ARG A 308 7.52 -5.85 12.11
C ARG A 308 6.19 -6.17 11.44
N THR A 309 5.24 -6.68 12.22
CA THR A 309 3.84 -6.58 11.84
C THR A 309 3.40 -5.15 12.15
N SER A 310 3.05 -4.40 11.13
CA SER A 310 2.66 -3.00 11.25
C SER A 310 1.16 -2.84 11.43
N LEU A 311 0.78 -1.79 12.14
CA LEU A 311 -0.60 -1.36 12.34
C LEU A 311 -0.86 -0.11 11.50
N THR A 312 -1.98 -0.10 10.79
CA THR A 312 -2.51 1.10 10.17
C THR A 312 -3.94 1.30 10.64
N HIS A 313 -4.26 2.47 11.12
CA HIS A 313 -5.63 2.83 11.45
C HIS A 313 -6.00 4.19 10.85
N ASN A 314 -7.23 4.28 10.37
CA ASN A 314 -7.81 5.49 9.78
C ASN A 314 -9.19 5.73 10.39
N HIS A 315 -9.43 6.95 10.79
CA HIS A 315 -10.68 7.38 11.42
C HIS A 315 -11.16 8.66 10.75
N GLN A 316 -12.41 8.68 10.34
CA GLN A 316 -13.05 9.85 9.77
C GLN A 316 -14.45 10.07 10.35
N ILE A 317 -14.75 11.30 10.68
CA ILE A 317 -16.10 11.76 10.97
C ILE A 317 -16.49 12.74 9.85
N SER A 318 -17.65 12.54 9.26
CA SER A 318 -18.20 13.45 8.26
C SER A 318 -19.63 13.84 8.55
N LEU A 319 -19.98 15.07 8.20
CA LEU A 319 -21.30 15.66 8.30
C LEU A 319 -21.74 16.13 6.93
N SER A 320 -22.93 15.76 6.52
CA SER A 320 -23.60 16.27 5.34
C SER A 320 -24.96 16.84 5.74
N ALA A 321 -25.21 18.08 5.38
CA ALA A 321 -26.47 18.77 5.64
C ALA A 321 -26.83 19.64 4.45
N GLY A 322 -28.12 19.84 4.20
CA GLY A 322 -28.51 20.76 3.16
C GLY A 322 -30.00 20.94 3.03
N THR A 323 -30.38 22.10 2.48
CA THR A 323 -31.67 22.46 2.01
C THR A 323 -31.63 22.66 0.49
N GLU A 324 -32.72 23.03 -0.15
CA GLU A 324 -32.71 23.40 -1.58
C GLU A 324 -31.81 24.62 -1.86
N LYS A 325 -31.63 25.50 -0.86
CA LYS A 325 -30.88 26.77 -1.01
C LYS A 325 -29.48 26.72 -0.42
N SER A 326 -29.19 25.79 0.46
CA SER A 326 -27.84 25.71 1.12
C SER A 326 -27.44 24.28 1.27
N LYS A 327 -26.13 24.00 1.09
CA LYS A 327 -25.54 22.68 1.28
C LYS A 327 -24.22 22.83 2.00
N LEU A 328 -23.96 21.93 2.92
CA LEU A 328 -22.73 21.87 3.69
C LEU A 328 -22.25 20.44 3.80
N TYR A 329 -20.99 20.23 3.51
CA TYR A 329 -20.24 19.02 3.82
C TYR A 329 -19.03 19.39 4.67
N MET A 330 -18.76 18.62 5.72
CA MET A 330 -17.56 18.75 6.53
C MET A 330 -17.04 17.36 6.85
N SER A 331 -15.71 17.20 6.89
CA SER A 331 -15.08 16.00 7.40
C SER A 331 -13.81 16.32 8.17
N LEU A 332 -13.53 15.48 9.17
CA LEU A 332 -12.30 15.46 9.94
C LEU A 332 -11.76 14.03 9.88
N ALA A 333 -10.50 13.84 9.50
CA ALA A 333 -9.91 12.52 9.47
C ALA A 333 -8.51 12.49 10.05
N TYR A 334 -8.16 11.34 10.61
CA TYR A 334 -6.87 10.99 11.14
C TYR A 334 -6.44 9.64 10.58
N LEU A 335 -5.26 9.59 9.98
CA LEU A 335 -4.58 8.39 9.52
C LEU A 335 -3.27 8.25 10.28
N ASP A 336 -3.03 7.07 10.84
CA ASP A 336 -1.74 6.64 11.37
C ASP A 336 -1.35 5.34 10.69
N GLN A 337 -0.28 5.39 9.93
CA GLN A 337 0.20 4.29 9.11
C GLN A 337 1.62 3.94 9.51
N GLU A 338 1.80 2.82 10.17
CA GLU A 338 3.10 2.22 10.37
C GLU A 338 3.54 1.44 9.12
N SER A 339 4.84 1.45 8.84
CA SER A 339 5.44 0.55 7.85
C SER A 339 5.73 -0.83 8.45
N PRO A 340 5.68 -1.90 7.65
CA PRO A 340 6.31 -3.16 8.00
C PRO A 340 7.82 -3.07 8.23
N MET A 341 8.48 -1.99 7.79
CA MET A 341 9.84 -1.62 8.19
C MET A 341 9.79 -0.75 9.44
N LYS A 342 10.62 -1.07 10.46
CA LYS A 342 10.52 -0.49 11.80
C LYS A 342 10.78 1.02 11.87
N ASP A 343 11.52 1.56 10.93
CA ASP A 343 12.02 2.92 10.90
C ASP A 343 11.17 3.89 10.07
N GLN A 344 9.98 3.48 9.62
CA GLN A 344 9.13 4.28 8.74
C GLN A 344 7.70 4.35 9.25
N ASP A 345 7.13 5.55 9.24
CA ASP A 345 5.73 5.80 9.56
C ASP A 345 5.19 7.07 8.87
N TYR A 346 3.88 7.23 8.89
CA TYR A 346 3.19 8.36 8.31
C TYR A 346 1.91 8.66 9.08
N LYS A 347 1.77 9.92 9.53
CA LYS A 347 0.56 10.42 10.18
C LYS A 347 -0.04 11.55 9.36
N ARG A 348 -1.35 11.56 9.20
CA ARG A 348 -2.06 12.61 8.46
C ARG A 348 -3.33 13.02 9.17
N TYR A 349 -3.48 14.32 9.31
CA TYR A 349 -4.68 15.00 9.79
C TYR A 349 -5.28 15.76 8.63
N THR A 350 -6.56 15.54 8.32
CA THR A 350 -7.24 16.24 7.23
C THR A 350 -8.53 16.88 7.70
N VAL A 351 -8.79 18.08 7.17
CA VAL A 351 -10.03 18.81 7.32
C VAL A 351 -10.53 19.15 5.93
N ASN A 352 -11.76 18.76 5.61
CA ASN A 352 -12.43 19.15 4.39
C ASN A 352 -13.76 19.81 4.74
N MET A 353 -14.05 20.94 4.11
CA MET A 353 -15.31 21.66 4.26
C MET A 353 -15.72 22.22 2.90
N ASN A 354 -16.91 21.89 2.45
CA ASN A 354 -17.53 22.41 1.24
C ASN A 354 -18.91 22.97 1.59
N GLY A 355 -19.07 24.28 1.40
CA GLY A 355 -20.34 24.97 1.61
C GLY A 355 -20.78 25.70 0.36
N GLU A 356 -22.07 25.67 0.06
CA GLU A 356 -22.69 26.45 -1.00
C GLU A 356 -24.04 27.00 -0.55
N ILE A 357 -24.37 28.22 -0.99
CA ILE A 357 -25.65 28.87 -0.72
C ILE A 357 -26.13 29.57 -1.97
N GLN A 358 -27.40 29.37 -2.29
CA GLN A 358 -28.13 30.16 -3.29
C GLN A 358 -28.61 31.45 -2.64
N ALA A 359 -27.76 32.49 -2.75
CA ALA A 359 -28.03 33.78 -2.10
C ALA A 359 -29.21 34.51 -2.72
N THR A 360 -29.38 34.43 -4.05
CA THR A 360 -30.52 34.91 -4.83
C THR A 360 -30.80 33.93 -5.95
N GLU A 361 -31.88 34.15 -6.74
CA GLU A 361 -32.19 33.30 -7.89
C GLU A 361 -31.09 33.23 -8.92
N PHE A 362 -30.30 34.30 -9.04
CA PHE A 362 -29.21 34.42 -10.02
C PHE A 362 -27.81 34.31 -9.40
N LEU A 363 -27.66 34.29 -8.06
CA LEU A 363 -26.35 34.29 -7.39
C LEU A 363 -26.21 33.08 -6.47
N LYS A 364 -25.27 32.23 -6.82
CA LYS A 364 -24.78 31.12 -5.99
C LYS A 364 -23.39 31.43 -5.48
N VAL A 365 -23.16 31.28 -4.18
CA VAL A 365 -21.88 31.49 -3.52
C VAL A 365 -21.44 30.16 -2.93
N GLY A 366 -20.19 29.78 -3.17
CA GLY A 366 -19.60 28.56 -2.62
C GLY A 366 -18.23 28.84 -2.01
N MET A 367 -17.88 28.05 -1.00
CA MET A 367 -16.57 28.04 -0.37
C MET A 367 -16.13 26.60 -0.15
N GLY A 368 -14.89 26.31 -0.55
CA GLY A 368 -14.23 25.04 -0.27
C GLY A 368 -12.96 25.29 0.56
N ILE A 369 -12.76 24.49 1.59
CA ILE A 369 -11.52 24.45 2.38
C ILE A 369 -11.07 22.98 2.40
N ASN A 370 -9.86 22.75 1.96
CA ASN A 370 -9.16 21.48 2.11
C ASN A 370 -7.81 21.76 2.76
N ALA A 371 -7.61 21.28 3.98
CA ALA A 371 -6.39 21.45 4.72
C ALA A 371 -5.89 20.09 5.22
N SER A 372 -4.60 19.86 5.10
CA SER A 372 -3.93 18.68 5.62
C SER A 372 -2.65 19.05 6.36
N HIS A 373 -2.35 18.28 7.38
CA HIS A 373 -1.06 18.28 8.06
C HIS A 373 -0.58 16.84 8.12
N SER A 374 0.61 16.60 7.57
CA SER A 374 1.20 15.27 7.55
C SER A 374 2.59 15.29 8.18
N ILE A 375 2.89 14.23 8.92
CA ILE A 375 4.18 13.94 9.50
C ILE A 375 4.66 12.64 8.88
N LYS A 376 5.81 12.65 8.24
CA LYS A 376 6.37 11.50 7.56
C LYS A 376 7.77 11.23 8.06
N ASN A 377 7.96 10.03 8.61
CA ASN A 377 9.25 9.50 8.92
C ASN A 377 9.72 8.61 7.76
N TYR A 378 10.82 9.00 7.14
CA TYR A 378 11.36 8.30 5.96
C TYR A 378 12.20 7.08 6.33
N GLY A 379 12.54 6.91 7.61
CA GLY A 379 13.57 5.98 8.03
C GLY A 379 14.97 6.44 7.58
N ILE A 380 15.97 5.69 7.98
CA ILE A 380 17.34 5.98 7.57
C ILE A 380 17.53 5.55 6.11
N VAL A 381 17.69 6.53 5.25
CA VAL A 381 18.27 6.33 3.93
C VAL A 381 19.77 6.30 4.14
N SER A 382 20.39 5.13 4.13
CA SER A 382 21.84 5.04 4.30
C SER A 382 22.53 5.84 3.18
N ASN A 383 23.21 6.91 3.56
CA ASN A 383 24.12 7.68 2.69
C ASN A 383 25.43 6.92 2.42
N PHE A 384 25.45 5.61 2.60
CA PHE A 384 26.63 4.81 2.33
C PHE A 384 26.91 4.77 0.82
N SER A 385 27.88 5.54 0.44
CA SER A 385 28.35 5.86 -0.91
C SER A 385 28.61 4.65 -1.83
N ASN A 386 28.61 3.43 -1.30
CA ASN A 386 28.99 2.21 -2.03
C ASN A 386 27.96 1.07 -1.97
N THR A 387 26.76 1.28 -1.42
CA THR A 387 25.72 0.25 -1.45
C THR A 387 24.56 0.67 -2.32
N THR A 388 24.05 -0.24 -3.13
CA THR A 388 22.82 -0.07 -3.91
C THR A 388 21.57 -0.15 -3.03
N ALA A 389 21.72 -0.54 -1.76
CA ALA A 389 20.65 -0.64 -0.79
C ALA A 389 20.27 0.76 -0.29
N LYS A 390 19.03 1.18 -0.56
CA LYS A 390 18.48 2.50 -0.20
C LYS A 390 17.63 2.48 1.06
N ASP A 391 17.42 1.33 1.67
CA ASP A 391 16.59 1.15 2.87
C ASP A 391 17.10 0.00 3.74
N SER A 392 16.62 -0.02 4.98
CA SER A 392 17.04 -1.01 5.99
C SER A 392 16.76 -2.44 5.57
N TYR A 393 15.68 -2.71 4.82
CA TYR A 393 15.37 -4.05 4.35
C TYR A 393 16.33 -4.52 3.25
N GLY A 394 16.60 -3.66 2.26
CA GLY A 394 17.58 -3.96 1.21
C GLY A 394 18.98 -4.16 1.79
N LEU A 395 19.36 -3.40 2.82
CA LEU A 395 20.60 -3.60 3.54
C LEU A 395 20.62 -4.95 4.27
N ALA A 396 19.56 -5.27 5.02
CA ALA A 396 19.44 -6.54 5.75
C ALA A 396 19.56 -7.77 4.84
N THR A 397 18.99 -7.71 3.63
CA THR A 397 19.09 -8.81 2.64
C THR A 397 20.47 -8.93 1.99
N SER A 398 21.33 -7.93 2.13
CA SER A 398 22.70 -7.93 1.60
C SER A 398 23.74 -8.37 2.64
N LEU A 399 23.36 -8.47 3.90
CA LEU A 399 24.27 -8.89 4.98
C LEU A 399 24.51 -10.40 4.96
N MET A 400 25.71 -10.79 5.41
CA MET A 400 26.09 -12.19 5.49
C MET A 400 25.31 -12.90 6.61
N PRO A 401 24.63 -14.01 6.33
CA PRO A 401 23.79 -14.68 7.31
C PRO A 401 24.57 -15.25 8.52
N TYR A 402 25.86 -15.58 8.35
CA TYR A 402 26.73 -16.07 9.43
C TYR A 402 27.30 -14.95 10.30
N ALA A 403 27.18 -13.68 9.91
CA ALA A 403 27.68 -12.57 10.71
C ALA A 403 26.77 -12.34 11.92
N PRO A 404 27.28 -12.41 13.16
CA PRO A 404 26.46 -12.13 14.34
C PRO A 404 26.09 -10.66 14.43
N ALA A 405 24.89 -10.38 14.93
CA ALA A 405 24.40 -9.01 15.12
C ALA A 405 24.95 -8.38 16.41
N PHE A 406 25.30 -9.21 17.40
CA PHE A 406 25.71 -8.80 18.74
C PHE A 406 27.00 -9.50 19.14
N ASP A 407 27.76 -8.85 20.01
CA ASP A 407 28.91 -9.44 20.70
C ASP A 407 28.46 -10.40 21.82
N GLU A 408 29.44 -11.00 22.52
CA GLU A 408 29.21 -11.92 23.64
C GLU A 408 28.50 -11.24 24.84
N ASN A 409 28.53 -9.92 24.93
CA ASN A 409 27.90 -9.13 25.98
C ASN A 409 26.50 -8.62 25.57
N GLY A 410 26.05 -8.94 24.36
CA GLY A 410 24.76 -8.48 23.82
C GLY A 410 24.80 -7.06 23.26
N LYS A 411 25.99 -6.46 23.08
CA LYS A 411 26.14 -5.16 22.42
C LYS A 411 26.12 -5.34 20.91
N ILE A 412 25.47 -4.40 20.22
CA ILE A 412 25.44 -4.37 18.74
C ILE A 412 26.86 -4.22 18.21
N LEU A 413 27.28 -5.14 17.34
CA LEU A 413 28.59 -5.10 16.72
C LEU A 413 28.71 -3.89 15.79
N SER A 414 29.73 -3.06 16.04
CA SER A 414 30.06 -1.91 15.21
C SER A 414 30.66 -2.35 13.85
N PRO A 415 30.55 -1.53 12.79
CA PRO A 415 31.21 -1.76 11.50
C PRO A 415 32.72 -1.93 11.60
N ASP A 416 33.37 -1.32 12.60
CA ASP A 416 34.79 -1.39 12.83
C ASP A 416 35.20 -2.72 13.46
N ASP A 417 34.25 -3.44 14.06
CA ASP A 417 34.48 -4.70 14.79
C ASP A 417 34.08 -5.93 13.95
N GLY A 418 33.60 -5.78 12.70
CA GLY A 418 33.02 -6.92 11.98
C GLY A 418 33.12 -6.91 10.45
N PRO A 419 32.94 -8.09 9.81
CA PRO A 419 32.94 -8.22 8.34
C PRO A 419 31.72 -7.57 7.68
N SER A 420 30.63 -7.39 8.41
CA SER A 420 29.52 -6.58 7.95
C SER A 420 29.81 -5.13 8.23
N ARG A 421 30.32 -4.43 7.23
CA ARG A 421 30.63 -3.00 7.30
C ARG A 421 29.43 -2.13 7.70
N HIS A 422 28.25 -2.70 7.86
CA HIS A 422 27.00 -1.98 8.17
C HIS A 422 26.06 -2.90 8.93
N ASN A 423 26.16 -2.91 10.26
CA ASN A 423 25.14 -3.56 11.07
C ASN A 423 23.85 -2.72 11.01
N VAL A 424 22.83 -3.28 10.40
CA VAL A 424 21.52 -2.60 10.19
C VAL A 424 20.87 -2.16 11.50
N LEU A 425 21.20 -2.80 12.62
CA LEU A 425 20.66 -2.44 13.94
C LEU A 425 21.20 -1.09 14.45
N LEU A 426 22.42 -0.71 14.10
CA LEU A 426 22.97 0.60 14.45
C LEU A 426 22.12 1.73 13.85
N ASN A 427 21.70 1.57 12.61
CA ASN A 427 20.85 2.56 11.95
C ASN A 427 19.48 2.73 12.63
N ILE A 428 18.90 1.62 13.11
CA ILE A 428 17.61 1.65 13.81
C ILE A 428 17.77 2.29 15.20
N ASP A 429 18.86 1.99 15.90
CA ASP A 429 19.13 2.53 17.24
C ASP A 429 19.38 4.04 17.19
N GLU A 430 20.11 4.53 16.19
CA GLU A 430 20.31 5.97 15.94
C GLU A 430 18.98 6.67 15.66
N ALA A 431 18.11 6.10 14.82
CA ALA A 431 16.80 6.67 14.50
C ALA A 431 15.86 6.74 15.71
N LEU A 432 15.94 5.77 16.62
CA LEU A 432 15.14 5.75 17.85
C LEU A 432 15.64 6.73 18.90
N ASN A 433 16.91 7.13 18.85
CA ASN A 433 17.52 8.05 19.81
C ASN A 433 17.48 9.53 19.36
N GLU A 434 17.16 9.82 18.09
CA GLU A 434 17.01 11.18 17.55
C GLU A 434 15.56 11.71 17.61
N THR A 435 14.59 10.93 18.07
CA THR A 435 13.18 11.34 18.28
C THR A 435 12.90 11.63 19.74
#